data_d131320bc41febd75949619114e9ce87
#
_entry.id   d131320bc41febd75949619114e9ce87
#
_cell.length_a   1.000
_cell.length_b   1.000
_cell.length_c   1.000
_cell.angle_alpha   90.00
_cell.angle_beta   90.00
_cell.angle_gamma   90.00
#
_symmetry.space_group_name_H-M   'P 1'
#
loop_
_entity.id
_entity.type
_entity.pdbx_description
1 polymer ?
#
loop_
_entity_poly.entity_id
_entity_poly.type
_entity_poly.pdbx_seq_one_letter_code
_entity_poly.pdbx_strand_id
1 'polypeptide(L)'
;MNTIKTVVFDLGGVLVDLDIDRCTGAFRSLGMDAVADLINPYYPAEMIGRLEHGVISFHEACDEMRRLSGTPEVTDAQIAWAYGQFLVRIPVAKLRQIDALRERGIRTCVLSNNNPASMKYIRRMFTADGKSMDDYFDAVFLSYELHELKPSEAIFR
;
A
#
# COMPACT_ATOMS: atom_id res chain seq x y z
N MET A 1 -9.66 -18.82 -29.19
CA MET A 1 -8.59 -18.38 -28.27
C MET A 1 -9.20 -17.41 -27.27
N ASN A 2 -9.09 -17.67 -25.96
CA ASN A 2 -9.55 -16.71 -24.95
C ASN A 2 -8.62 -15.50 -24.97
N THR A 3 -9.11 -14.37 -25.42
CA THR A 3 -8.34 -13.12 -25.43
C THR A 3 -8.42 -12.51 -24.01
N ILE A 4 -7.28 -12.14 -23.43
CA ILE A 4 -7.24 -11.40 -22.16
C ILE A 4 -7.94 -10.06 -22.36
N LYS A 5 -8.95 -9.78 -21.54
CA LYS A 5 -9.74 -8.55 -21.60
C LYS A 5 -9.45 -7.61 -20.42
N THR A 6 -8.93 -8.14 -19.32
CA THR A 6 -8.64 -7.40 -18.11
C THR A 6 -7.34 -7.88 -17.50
N VAL A 7 -6.53 -6.95 -17.02
CA VAL A 7 -5.34 -7.20 -16.22
C VAL A 7 -5.55 -6.54 -14.86
N VAL A 8 -5.33 -7.31 -13.80
CA VAL A 8 -5.42 -6.83 -12.42
C VAL A 8 -4.03 -6.78 -11.84
N PHE A 9 -3.61 -5.60 -11.38
CA PHE A 9 -2.29 -5.35 -10.81
C PHE A 9 -2.36 -5.32 -9.28
N ASP A 10 -1.32 -5.86 -8.64
CA ASP A 10 -1.00 -5.48 -7.26
C ASP A 10 -0.20 -4.16 -7.26
N LEU A 11 -0.11 -3.51 -6.12
CA LEU A 11 0.67 -2.27 -5.94
C LEU A 11 2.06 -2.56 -5.38
N GLY A 12 2.16 -2.94 -4.12
CA GLY A 12 3.42 -3.14 -3.44
C GLY A 12 4.25 -4.29 -4.02
N GLY A 13 5.51 -4.04 -4.35
CA GLY A 13 6.39 -5.04 -4.95
C GLY A 13 6.10 -5.37 -6.42
N VAL A 14 4.98 -4.89 -6.98
CA VAL A 14 4.60 -5.05 -8.38
C VAL A 14 4.72 -3.72 -9.13
N LEU A 15 3.87 -2.76 -8.84
CA LEU A 15 3.93 -1.42 -9.44
C LEU A 15 4.84 -0.49 -8.63
N VAL A 16 4.72 -0.51 -7.30
CA VAL A 16 5.47 0.33 -6.37
C VAL A 16 6.72 -0.41 -5.90
N ASP A 17 7.88 0.18 -6.12
CA ASP A 17 9.13 -0.31 -5.55
C ASP A 17 9.12 -0.08 -4.03
N LEU A 18 9.54 -1.08 -3.26
CA LEU A 18 9.51 -1.10 -1.80
C LEU A 18 10.93 -1.11 -1.23
N ASP A 19 11.11 -0.46 -0.07
CA ASP A 19 12.37 -0.45 0.69
C ASP A 19 12.06 -0.61 2.19
N ILE A 20 12.27 -1.81 2.70
CA ILE A 20 12.01 -2.15 4.10
C ILE A 20 12.99 -1.45 5.04
N ASP A 21 14.25 -1.29 4.64
CA ASP A 21 15.29 -0.72 5.48
C ASP A 21 15.04 0.77 5.73
N ARG A 22 14.54 1.48 4.73
CA ARG A 22 14.10 2.88 4.90
C ARG A 22 12.95 2.99 5.89
N CYS A 23 11.97 2.12 5.81
CA CYS A 23 10.82 2.11 6.72
C CYS A 23 11.24 1.80 8.16
N THR A 24 11.96 0.70 8.36
CA THR A 24 12.43 0.30 9.69
C THR A 24 13.39 1.32 10.28
N GLY A 25 14.30 1.91 9.48
CA GLY A 25 15.18 3.00 9.89
C GLY A 25 14.41 4.24 10.32
N ALA A 26 13.33 4.59 9.61
CA ALA A 26 12.48 5.71 9.98
C ALA A 26 11.76 5.48 11.32
N PHE A 27 11.22 4.29 11.56
CA PHE A 27 10.61 3.95 12.85
C PHE A 27 11.65 4.00 13.99
N ARG A 28 12.85 3.46 13.78
CA ARG A 28 13.94 3.56 14.76
C ARG A 28 14.34 5.01 15.06
N SER A 29 14.35 5.89 14.05
CA SER A 29 14.63 7.31 14.26
C SER A 29 13.58 8.03 15.14
N LEU A 30 12.37 7.46 15.26
CA LEU A 30 11.32 7.93 16.16
C LEU A 30 11.35 7.23 17.53
N GLY A 31 12.35 6.39 17.82
CA GLY A 31 12.42 5.58 19.04
C GLY A 31 11.44 4.39 19.06
N MET A 32 10.89 4.02 17.92
CA MET A 32 9.87 2.96 17.78
C MET A 32 10.50 1.64 17.33
N ASP A 33 11.56 1.19 18.00
CA ASP A 33 12.31 -0.02 17.64
C ASP A 33 11.41 -1.27 17.63
N ALA A 34 10.53 -1.42 18.63
CA ALA A 34 9.61 -2.54 18.70
C ALA A 34 8.66 -2.63 17.49
N VAL A 35 8.24 -1.48 16.95
CA VAL A 35 7.45 -1.43 15.70
C VAL A 35 8.34 -1.77 14.50
N ALA A 36 9.56 -1.21 14.43
CA ALA A 36 10.48 -1.52 13.34
C ALA A 36 10.75 -3.03 13.20
N ASP A 37 10.86 -3.74 14.31
CA ASP A 37 11.12 -5.19 14.33
C ASP A 37 9.90 -6.03 13.89
N LEU A 38 8.69 -5.46 13.92
CA LEU A 38 7.47 -6.11 13.45
C LEU A 38 7.19 -5.88 11.95
N ILE A 39 7.89 -4.94 11.32
CA ILE A 39 7.66 -4.65 9.90
C ILE A 39 8.22 -5.77 9.04
N ASN A 40 7.31 -6.52 8.42
CA ASN A 40 7.62 -7.57 7.49
C ASN A 40 6.62 -7.53 6.32
N PRO A 41 7.10 -7.34 5.07
CA PRO A 41 6.21 -7.21 3.91
C PRO A 41 5.52 -8.53 3.52
N TYR A 42 6.05 -9.67 3.98
CA TYR A 42 5.52 -11.00 3.64
C TYR A 42 4.61 -11.58 4.71
N TYR A 43 4.87 -11.21 5.96
CA TYR A 43 4.11 -11.68 7.13
C TYR A 43 3.80 -10.49 8.03
N PRO A 44 2.79 -9.69 7.69
CA PRO A 44 2.45 -8.53 8.49
C PRO A 44 2.07 -8.94 9.91
N ALA A 45 2.53 -8.17 10.89
CA ALA A 45 2.08 -8.33 12.26
C ALA A 45 0.55 -8.23 12.34
N GLU A 46 -0.07 -8.87 13.32
CA GLU A 46 -1.53 -8.92 13.49
C GLU A 46 -2.18 -7.52 13.41
N MET A 47 -1.56 -6.52 14.04
CA MET A 47 -2.04 -5.12 14.00
C MET A 47 -2.07 -4.58 12.57
N ILE A 48 -1.01 -4.81 11.77
CA ILE A 48 -0.96 -4.37 10.37
C ILE A 48 -2.02 -5.12 9.54
N GLY A 49 -2.18 -6.41 9.77
CA GLY A 49 -3.22 -7.22 9.12
C GLY A 49 -4.63 -6.68 9.43
N ARG A 50 -4.91 -6.28 10.67
CA ARG A 50 -6.19 -5.68 11.06
C ARG A 50 -6.41 -4.30 10.42
N LEU A 51 -5.36 -3.50 10.27
CA LEU A 51 -5.39 -2.23 9.57
C LEU A 51 -5.67 -2.42 8.07
N GLU A 52 -4.99 -3.35 7.42
CA GLU A 52 -5.18 -3.66 6.00
C GLU A 52 -6.53 -4.34 5.72
N HIS A 53 -7.11 -5.00 6.70
CA HIS A 53 -8.47 -5.56 6.62
C HIS A 53 -9.55 -4.50 6.88
N GLY A 54 -9.17 -3.31 7.35
CA GLY A 54 -10.12 -2.25 7.72
C GLY A 54 -10.88 -2.53 9.02
N VAL A 55 -10.37 -3.44 9.88
CA VAL A 55 -10.95 -3.75 11.20
C VAL A 55 -10.65 -2.64 12.20
N ILE A 56 -9.47 -2.02 12.07
CA ILE A 56 -9.06 -0.86 12.85
C ILE A 56 -8.73 0.31 11.94
N SER A 57 -8.93 1.53 12.45
CA SER A 57 -8.50 2.75 11.78
C SER A 57 -6.97 2.92 11.86
N PHE A 58 -6.42 3.80 11.03
CA PHE A 58 -5.01 4.15 11.11
C PHE A 58 -4.64 4.78 12.45
N HIS A 59 -5.54 5.58 13.04
CA HIS A 59 -5.34 6.19 14.36
C HIS A 59 -5.23 5.12 15.47
N GLU A 60 -6.13 4.14 15.47
CA GLU A 60 -6.07 3.01 16.43
C GLU A 60 -4.80 2.19 16.26
N ALA A 61 -4.36 1.96 15.02
CA ALA A 61 -3.06 1.33 14.77
C ALA A 61 -1.89 2.16 15.30
N CYS A 62 -1.93 3.48 15.14
CA CYS A 62 -0.92 4.39 15.71
C CYS A 62 -0.90 4.32 17.25
N ASP A 63 -2.05 4.23 17.91
CA ASP A 63 -2.14 4.06 19.36
C ASP A 63 -1.53 2.74 19.83
N GLU A 64 -1.75 1.65 19.10
CA GLU A 64 -1.10 0.37 19.38
C GLU A 64 0.42 0.44 19.20
N MET A 65 0.90 1.10 18.12
CA MET A 65 2.33 1.30 17.86
C MET A 65 3.01 2.12 18.98
N ARG A 66 2.37 3.20 19.43
CA ARG A 66 2.86 4.02 20.56
C ARG A 66 2.95 3.21 21.84
N ARG A 67 1.92 2.44 22.17
CA ARG A 67 1.92 1.57 23.36
C ARG A 67 3.01 0.52 23.31
N LEU A 68 3.21 -0.09 22.17
CA LEU A 68 4.22 -1.14 21.94
C LEU A 68 5.65 -0.59 22.11
N SER A 69 5.90 0.62 21.64
CA SER A 69 7.24 1.26 21.68
C SER A 69 7.45 2.13 22.93
N GLY A 70 6.42 2.40 23.72
CA GLY A 70 6.52 3.31 24.87
C GLY A 70 6.79 4.78 24.47
N THR A 71 6.30 5.21 23.30
CA THR A 71 6.54 6.53 22.70
C THR A 71 5.21 7.31 22.54
N PRO A 72 4.54 7.72 23.63
CA PRO A 72 3.22 8.36 23.56
C PRO A 72 3.24 9.73 22.84
N GLU A 73 4.40 10.38 22.76
CA GLU A 73 4.58 11.67 22.12
C GLU A 73 4.66 11.63 20.59
N VAL A 74 4.89 10.45 19.99
CA VAL A 74 4.99 10.31 18.54
C VAL A 74 3.61 10.46 17.91
N THR A 75 3.47 11.41 17.00
CA THR A 75 2.20 11.73 16.35
C THR A 75 1.83 10.75 15.23
N ASP A 76 0.55 10.65 14.90
CA ASP A 76 0.07 9.88 13.73
C ASP A 76 0.75 10.31 12.43
N ALA A 77 1.04 11.61 12.28
CA ALA A 77 1.73 12.13 11.10
C ALA A 77 3.17 11.62 10.99
N GLN A 78 3.89 11.51 12.10
CA GLN A 78 5.25 10.94 12.13
C GLN A 78 5.22 9.44 11.85
N ILE A 79 4.25 8.71 12.40
CA ILE A 79 4.06 7.28 12.12
C ILE A 79 3.71 7.07 10.64
N ALA A 80 2.78 7.88 10.09
CA ALA A 80 2.43 7.83 8.67
C ALA A 80 3.64 8.13 7.78
N TRP A 81 4.48 9.10 8.16
CA TRP A 81 5.72 9.40 7.45
C TRP A 81 6.68 8.22 7.48
N ALA A 82 6.93 7.62 8.66
CA ALA A 82 7.83 6.48 8.80
C ALA A 82 7.33 5.27 7.98
N TYR A 83 6.03 4.99 8.05
CA TYR A 83 5.41 3.93 7.25
C TYR A 83 5.50 4.22 5.75
N GLY A 84 5.34 5.49 5.35
CA GLY A 84 5.49 5.94 3.97
C GLY A 84 6.90 5.75 3.39
N GLN A 85 7.95 5.66 4.23
CA GLN A 85 9.32 5.40 3.77
C GLN A 85 9.48 4.00 3.15
N PHE A 86 8.55 3.10 3.39
CA PHE A 86 8.47 1.80 2.72
C PHE A 86 8.27 1.93 1.20
N LEU A 87 7.60 2.99 0.76
CA LEU A 87 7.23 3.24 -0.62
C LEU A 87 8.30 4.10 -1.31
N VAL A 88 8.93 3.58 -2.35
CA VAL A 88 10.03 4.28 -3.02
C VAL A 88 9.54 5.11 -4.19
N ARG A 89 8.98 4.44 -5.20
CA ARG A 89 8.51 5.05 -6.45
C ARG A 89 7.69 4.05 -7.27
N ILE A 90 7.04 4.57 -8.32
CA ILE A 90 6.56 3.76 -9.44
C ILE A 90 7.48 4.06 -10.63
N PRO A 91 8.23 3.06 -11.13
CA PRO A 91 9.04 3.25 -12.33
C PRO A 91 8.20 3.67 -13.54
N VAL A 92 8.62 4.69 -14.26
CA VAL A 92 7.90 5.21 -15.45
C VAL A 92 7.64 4.11 -16.49
N ALA A 93 8.58 3.17 -16.62
CA ALA A 93 8.40 2.03 -17.53
C ALA A 93 7.16 1.19 -17.23
N LYS A 94 6.81 1.02 -15.94
CA LYS A 94 5.59 0.30 -15.52
C LYS A 94 4.33 1.08 -15.90
N LEU A 95 4.33 2.41 -15.74
CA LEU A 95 3.21 3.26 -16.16
C LEU A 95 3.00 3.19 -17.69
N ARG A 96 4.08 3.23 -18.47
CA ARG A 96 4.01 3.06 -19.92
C ARG A 96 3.46 1.69 -20.34
N GLN A 97 3.77 0.64 -19.60
CA GLN A 97 3.20 -0.70 -19.87
C GLN A 97 1.69 -0.73 -19.61
N ILE A 98 1.21 -0.03 -18.60
CA ILE A 98 -0.24 0.11 -18.34
C ILE A 98 -0.91 0.86 -19.50
N ASP A 99 -0.34 1.98 -19.93
CA ASP A 99 -0.85 2.75 -21.08
C ASP A 99 -0.92 1.87 -22.34
N ALA A 100 0.14 1.12 -22.64
CA ALA A 100 0.17 0.22 -23.80
C ALA A 100 -0.89 -0.90 -23.75
N LEU A 101 -1.26 -1.38 -22.56
CA LEU A 101 -2.38 -2.31 -22.39
C LEU A 101 -3.72 -1.63 -22.70
N ARG A 102 -3.92 -0.42 -22.18
CA ARG A 102 -5.15 0.36 -22.38
C ARG A 102 -5.34 0.74 -23.85
N GLU A 103 -4.27 1.15 -24.56
CA GLU A 103 -4.29 1.42 -26.01
C GLU A 103 -4.72 0.19 -26.84
N ARG A 104 -4.48 -1.00 -26.33
CA ARG A 104 -4.94 -2.27 -26.94
C ARG A 104 -6.37 -2.66 -26.53
N GLY A 105 -7.08 -1.79 -25.81
CA GLY A 105 -8.45 -2.03 -25.35
C GLY A 105 -8.55 -3.02 -24.17
N ILE A 106 -7.43 -3.27 -23.46
CA ILE A 106 -7.42 -4.13 -22.27
C ILE A 106 -7.76 -3.27 -21.06
N ARG A 107 -8.75 -3.69 -20.28
CA ARG A 107 -9.09 -3.06 -19.00
C ARG A 107 -7.98 -3.28 -17.99
N THR A 108 -7.67 -2.27 -17.21
CA THR A 108 -6.65 -2.33 -16.17
C THR A 108 -7.29 -2.02 -14.82
N CYS A 109 -7.05 -2.87 -13.83
CA CYS A 109 -7.58 -2.71 -12.48
C CYS A 109 -6.46 -2.92 -11.46
N VAL A 110 -6.69 -2.46 -10.25
CA VAL A 110 -5.83 -2.72 -9.08
C VAL A 110 -6.59 -3.60 -8.08
N LEU A 111 -5.89 -4.57 -7.48
CA LEU A 111 -6.34 -5.31 -6.30
C LEU A 111 -5.17 -5.44 -5.34
N SER A 112 -5.22 -4.72 -4.21
CA SER A 112 -4.09 -4.62 -3.29
C SER A 112 -4.51 -4.76 -1.83
N ASN A 113 -3.74 -5.56 -1.05
CA ASN A 113 -3.76 -5.46 0.40
C ASN A 113 -3.03 -4.18 0.77
N ASN A 114 -3.73 -3.24 1.40
CA ASN A 114 -3.19 -1.91 1.63
C ASN A 114 -3.90 -1.22 2.80
N ASN A 115 -3.50 0.00 3.12
CA ASN A 115 -4.09 0.81 4.18
C ASN A 115 -4.21 2.29 3.75
N PRO A 116 -5.06 3.09 4.43
CA PRO A 116 -5.30 4.48 4.04
C PRO A 116 -4.04 5.36 4.04
N ALA A 117 -3.10 5.13 4.98
CA ALA A 117 -1.88 5.92 5.08
C ALA A 117 -0.96 5.68 3.86
N SER A 118 -0.72 4.42 3.50
CA SER A 118 0.07 4.06 2.31
C SER A 118 -0.58 4.58 1.03
N MET A 119 -1.90 4.42 0.88
CA MET A 119 -2.62 4.86 -0.31
C MET A 119 -2.53 6.38 -0.54
N LYS A 120 -2.47 7.17 0.52
CA LYS A 120 -2.22 8.62 0.40
C LYS A 120 -0.90 8.95 -0.30
N TYR A 121 0.16 8.16 -0.04
CA TYR A 121 1.46 8.32 -0.70
C TYR A 121 1.44 7.71 -2.12
N ILE A 122 0.89 6.51 -2.27
CA ILE A 122 0.85 5.79 -3.55
C ILE A 122 0.11 6.61 -4.62
N ARG A 123 -1.07 7.18 -4.30
CA ARG A 123 -1.83 8.02 -5.25
C ARG A 123 -1.00 9.19 -5.78
N ARG A 124 -0.11 9.77 -4.97
CA ARG A 124 0.78 10.85 -5.39
C ARG A 124 1.90 10.41 -6.32
N MET A 125 2.20 9.13 -6.39
CA MET A 125 3.23 8.58 -7.28
C MET A 125 2.75 8.42 -8.72
N PHE A 126 1.43 8.46 -8.97
CA PHE A 126 0.81 8.39 -10.30
C PHE A 126 0.72 9.75 -11.00
N THR A 127 1.61 10.69 -10.69
CA THR A 127 1.54 12.07 -11.22
C THR A 127 2.40 12.30 -12.46
N ALA A 128 2.96 11.25 -13.07
CA ALA A 128 3.71 11.38 -14.30
C ALA A 128 2.80 11.87 -15.44
N ASP A 129 3.32 12.78 -16.25
CA ASP A 129 2.64 13.33 -17.44
C ASP A 129 1.28 14.02 -17.13
N GLY A 130 1.10 14.53 -15.90
CA GLY A 130 -0.14 15.21 -15.49
C GLY A 130 -1.34 14.28 -15.28
N LYS A 131 -1.11 12.97 -15.26
CA LYS A 131 -2.12 11.94 -14.99
C LYS A 131 -2.27 11.71 -13.48
N SER A 132 -3.39 11.10 -13.11
CA SER A 132 -3.69 10.57 -11.79
C SER A 132 -3.80 9.04 -11.82
N MET A 133 -3.91 8.39 -10.67
CA MET A 133 -4.15 6.95 -10.60
C MET A 133 -5.41 6.53 -11.38
N ASP A 134 -6.44 7.34 -11.36
CA ASP A 134 -7.73 7.04 -12.02
C ASP A 134 -7.63 7.11 -13.56
N ASP A 135 -6.58 7.75 -14.11
CA ASP A 135 -6.32 7.75 -15.55
C ASP A 135 -5.67 6.43 -16.03
N TYR A 136 -5.04 5.69 -15.11
CA TYR A 136 -4.40 4.41 -15.42
C TYR A 136 -5.30 3.20 -15.20
N PHE A 137 -6.31 3.30 -14.32
CA PHE A 137 -7.11 2.14 -13.91
C PHE A 137 -8.61 2.40 -14.05
N ASP A 138 -9.32 1.40 -14.55
CA ASP A 138 -10.78 1.40 -14.67
C ASP A 138 -11.46 1.13 -13.31
N ALA A 139 -10.75 0.45 -12.39
CA ALA A 139 -11.20 0.21 -11.03
C ALA A 139 -10.00 -0.04 -10.10
N VAL A 140 -10.14 0.38 -8.84
CA VAL A 140 -9.16 0.19 -7.77
C VAL A 140 -9.86 -0.47 -6.59
N PHE A 141 -9.41 -1.68 -6.24
CA PHE A 141 -9.95 -2.48 -5.15
C PHE A 141 -8.91 -2.56 -4.03
N LEU A 142 -9.27 -2.05 -2.86
CA LEU A 142 -8.38 -1.97 -1.71
C LEU A 142 -8.95 -2.79 -0.55
N SER A 143 -8.13 -3.63 0.05
CA SER A 143 -8.55 -4.56 1.09
C SER A 143 -9.28 -3.90 2.25
N TYR A 144 -8.79 -2.75 2.72
CA TYR A 144 -9.40 -2.02 3.84
C TYR A 144 -10.77 -1.41 3.52
N GLU A 145 -11.09 -1.19 2.23
CA GLU A 145 -12.40 -0.73 1.77
C GLU A 145 -13.36 -1.89 1.53
N LEU A 146 -12.82 -3.04 1.11
CA LEU A 146 -13.58 -4.27 0.85
C LEU A 146 -13.81 -5.10 2.12
N HIS A 147 -13.05 -4.83 3.18
CA HIS A 147 -12.99 -5.65 4.40
C HIS A 147 -12.64 -7.12 4.13
N GLU A 148 -11.74 -7.33 3.14
CA GLU A 148 -11.25 -8.63 2.73
C GLU A 148 -9.77 -8.54 2.33
N LEU A 149 -9.00 -9.58 2.65
CA LEU A 149 -7.57 -9.66 2.34
C LEU A 149 -7.28 -10.75 1.30
N LYS A 150 -6.37 -10.49 0.38
CA LYS A 150 -5.73 -11.56 -0.38
C LYS A 150 -4.95 -12.46 0.61
N PRO A 151 -4.98 -13.79 0.47
CA PRO A 151 -5.56 -14.59 -0.62
C PRO A 151 -6.99 -15.13 -0.34
N SER A 152 -7.79 -14.49 0.52
CA SER A 152 -9.18 -14.92 0.75
C SER A 152 -9.94 -15.05 -0.58
N GLU A 153 -10.73 -16.13 -0.73
CA GLU A 153 -11.56 -16.32 -1.91
C GLU A 153 -12.59 -15.19 -2.09
N ALA A 154 -13.05 -14.61 -0.99
CA ALA A 154 -14.07 -13.56 -0.99
C ALA A 154 -13.59 -12.29 -1.73
N ILE A 155 -12.31 -11.92 -1.65
CA ILE A 155 -11.79 -10.72 -2.32
C ILE A 155 -11.77 -10.84 -3.85
N PHE A 156 -11.90 -12.05 -4.40
CA PHE A 156 -11.90 -12.32 -5.85
C PHE A 156 -13.31 -12.50 -6.44
N ARG A 157 -14.36 -12.34 -5.66
CA ARG A 157 -15.76 -12.44 -6.05
C ARG A 157 -16.41 -11.08 -6.24
#